data_84508e4477f14eeeb6d2447335c6d0de
#
_entry.id   84508e4477f14eeeb6d2447335c6d0de
#
_cell.length_a   1.000
_cell.length_b   1.000
_cell.length_c   1.000
_cell.angle_alpha   90.00
_cell.angle_beta   90.00
_cell.angle_gamma   90.00
#
_symmetry.space_group_name_H-M   'P 1'
#
loop_
_entity.id
_entity.type
_entity.pdbx_description
1 polymer ?
#
loop_
_entity_poly.entity_id
_entity_poly.type
_entity_poly.pdbx_seq_one_letter_code
_entity_poly.pdbx_strand_id
1 'polypeptide(L)'
;MVRKSAWSLILAFAGSGVRRVGSAFLATFFFLLLTAPLLAQQDDPSEIFLKAYLSAQQGEKLEHENRFKTALAKFRFAGSLIEELRRSHSDWQPAIVEYRGRKIGEGILRVQERISRQNELT
;
A
#
# COMPACT_ATOMS: atom_id res chain seq x y z
N MET A 1 -44.55 -23.84 -40.23
CA MET A 1 -45.14 -23.23 -39.04
C MET A 1 -44.60 -23.79 -37.73
N VAL A 2 -44.46 -25.09 -37.60
CA VAL A 2 -43.95 -25.73 -36.39
C VAL A 2 -42.48 -25.35 -36.11
N ARG A 3 -41.67 -25.16 -37.16
CA ARG A 3 -40.27 -24.74 -37.04
C ARG A 3 -40.09 -23.33 -36.48
N LYS A 4 -40.96 -22.39 -36.87
CA LYS A 4 -40.86 -20.99 -36.37
C LYS A 4 -41.19 -20.87 -34.88
N SER A 5 -42.17 -21.61 -34.39
CA SER A 5 -42.53 -21.60 -32.97
C SER A 5 -41.48 -22.30 -32.12
N ALA A 6 -40.86 -23.37 -32.61
CA ALA A 6 -39.75 -24.04 -31.92
C ALA A 6 -38.51 -23.16 -31.84
N TRP A 7 -38.17 -22.45 -32.89
CA TRP A 7 -37.05 -21.50 -32.91
C TRP A 7 -37.27 -20.32 -31.99
N SER A 8 -38.47 -19.76 -31.95
CA SER A 8 -38.76 -18.64 -31.06
C SER A 8 -38.72 -19.06 -29.59
N LEU A 9 -39.14 -20.26 -29.25
CA LEU A 9 -39.03 -20.81 -27.90
C LEU A 9 -37.59 -21.09 -27.50
N ILE A 10 -36.79 -21.64 -28.39
CA ILE A 10 -35.35 -21.89 -28.15
C ILE A 10 -34.61 -20.59 -28.00
N LEU A 11 -34.85 -19.59 -28.83
CA LEU A 11 -34.21 -18.26 -28.75
C LEU A 11 -34.61 -17.51 -27.48
N ALA A 12 -35.89 -17.56 -27.09
CA ALA A 12 -36.37 -16.93 -25.86
C ALA A 12 -35.77 -17.60 -24.62
N PHE A 13 -35.69 -18.93 -24.61
CA PHE A 13 -35.15 -19.70 -23.51
C PHE A 13 -33.62 -19.51 -23.41
N ALA A 14 -32.89 -19.57 -24.50
CA ALA A 14 -31.45 -19.35 -24.53
C ALA A 14 -31.08 -17.90 -24.15
N GLY A 15 -31.87 -16.94 -24.62
CA GLY A 15 -31.64 -15.54 -24.33
C GLY A 15 -31.78 -15.17 -22.86
N SER A 16 -32.79 -15.71 -22.17
CA SER A 16 -33.03 -15.38 -20.76
C SER A 16 -32.08 -16.11 -19.81
N GLY A 17 -31.76 -17.38 -20.09
CA GLY A 17 -30.86 -18.16 -19.24
C GLY A 17 -29.41 -17.76 -19.34
N VAL A 18 -28.91 -17.52 -20.53
CA VAL A 18 -27.51 -17.18 -20.78
C VAL A 18 -27.16 -15.76 -20.28
N ARG A 19 -28.09 -14.82 -20.43
CA ARG A 19 -27.87 -13.46 -19.95
C ARG A 19 -27.70 -13.35 -18.43
N ARG A 20 -28.52 -14.09 -17.67
CA ARG A 20 -28.43 -14.08 -16.20
C ARG A 20 -27.13 -14.72 -15.69
N VAL A 21 -26.74 -15.84 -16.28
CA VAL A 21 -25.53 -16.55 -15.88
C VAL A 21 -24.28 -15.78 -16.32
N GLY A 22 -24.29 -15.21 -17.55
CA GLY A 22 -23.15 -14.46 -18.08
C GLY A 22 -22.84 -13.19 -17.31
N SER A 23 -23.86 -12.43 -16.89
CA SER A 23 -23.65 -11.19 -16.13
C SER A 23 -23.13 -11.46 -14.71
N ALA A 24 -23.60 -12.52 -14.06
CA ALA A 24 -23.12 -12.91 -12.74
C ALA A 24 -21.65 -13.35 -12.77
N PHE A 25 -21.26 -14.15 -13.77
CA PHE A 25 -19.88 -14.61 -13.96
C PHE A 25 -18.94 -13.46 -14.30
N LEU A 26 -19.35 -12.53 -15.17
CA LEU A 26 -18.55 -11.37 -15.54
C LEU A 26 -18.31 -10.44 -14.36
N ALA A 27 -19.32 -10.18 -13.54
CA ALA A 27 -19.20 -9.34 -12.35
C ALA A 27 -18.25 -9.96 -11.31
N THR A 28 -18.37 -11.26 -11.06
CA THR A 28 -17.51 -11.98 -10.13
C THR A 28 -16.06 -12.03 -10.60
N PHE A 29 -15.85 -12.27 -11.89
CA PHE A 29 -14.52 -12.31 -12.49
C PHE A 29 -13.83 -10.94 -12.45
N PHE A 30 -14.58 -9.88 -12.73
CA PHE A 30 -14.08 -8.51 -12.69
C PHE A 30 -13.68 -8.10 -11.28
N PHE A 31 -14.46 -8.49 -10.27
CA PHE A 31 -14.15 -8.23 -8.87
C PHE A 31 -12.86 -8.94 -8.42
N LEU A 32 -12.66 -10.19 -8.83
CA LEU A 32 -11.45 -10.95 -8.54
C LEU A 32 -10.19 -10.32 -9.18
N LEU A 33 -10.30 -9.79 -10.39
CA LEU A 33 -9.20 -9.12 -11.07
C LEU A 33 -8.78 -7.81 -10.39
N LEU A 34 -9.73 -7.08 -9.81
CA LEU A 34 -9.45 -5.84 -9.09
C LEU A 34 -8.75 -6.07 -7.75
N THR A 35 -9.00 -7.20 -7.08
CA THR A 35 -8.40 -7.48 -5.76
C THR A 35 -7.02 -8.12 -5.85
N ALA A 36 -6.72 -8.89 -6.89
CA ALA A 36 -5.46 -9.60 -7.04
C ALA A 36 -4.22 -8.68 -7.11
N PRO A 37 -4.21 -7.54 -7.83
CA PRO A 37 -3.05 -6.64 -7.87
C PRO A 37 -2.73 -5.98 -6.52
N LEU A 38 -3.75 -5.68 -5.72
CA LEU A 38 -3.57 -5.07 -4.39
C LEU A 38 -2.87 -6.01 -3.40
N LEU A 39 -3.19 -7.31 -3.44
CA LEU A 39 -2.54 -8.30 -2.59
C LEU A 39 -1.08 -8.54 -3.00
N ALA A 40 -0.76 -8.50 -4.30
CA ALA A 40 0.60 -8.67 -4.80
C ALA A 40 1.50 -7.48 -4.46
N GLN A 41 0.96 -6.26 -4.37
CA GLN A 41 1.73 -5.04 -4.04
C GLN A 41 2.12 -4.96 -2.57
N GLN A 42 1.37 -5.60 -1.66
CA GLN A 42 1.65 -5.54 -0.22
C GLN A 42 2.86 -6.37 0.20
N ASP A 43 3.31 -7.33 -0.61
CA ASP A 43 4.37 -8.26 -0.26
C ASP A 43 5.73 -7.93 -0.90
N ASP A 44 5.84 -6.85 -1.68
CA ASP A 44 7.10 -6.49 -2.33
C ASP A 44 8.00 -5.69 -1.39
N PRO A 45 9.14 -6.29 -0.93
CA PRO A 45 10.03 -5.61 -0.01
C PRO A 45 10.67 -4.35 -0.60
N SER A 46 10.92 -4.30 -1.90
CA SER A 46 11.50 -3.12 -2.53
C SER A 46 10.56 -1.92 -2.49
N GLU A 47 9.27 -2.14 -2.62
CA GLU A 47 8.27 -1.07 -2.49
C GLU A 47 8.16 -0.56 -1.06
N ILE A 48 8.16 -1.46 -0.08
CA ILE A 48 8.15 -1.09 1.33
C ILE A 48 9.37 -0.24 1.65
N PHE A 49 10.55 -0.67 1.18
CA PHE A 49 11.78 0.08 1.37
C PHE A 49 11.72 1.45 0.72
N LEU A 50 11.22 1.55 -0.50
CA LEU A 50 11.09 2.82 -1.21
C LEU A 50 10.16 3.79 -0.45
N LYS A 51 9.03 3.30 0.04
CA LYS A 51 8.12 4.11 0.87
C LYS A 51 8.81 4.62 2.13
N ALA A 52 9.57 3.76 2.80
CA ALA A 52 10.34 4.15 3.98
C ALA A 52 11.37 5.23 3.65
N TYR A 53 12.10 5.04 2.56
CA TYR A 53 13.10 5.99 2.08
C TYR A 53 12.50 7.35 1.78
N LEU A 54 11.42 7.39 1.00
CA LEU A 54 10.74 8.64 0.63
C LEU A 54 10.15 9.34 1.84
N SER A 55 9.58 8.59 2.78
CA SER A 55 9.04 9.16 4.01
C SER A 55 10.14 9.78 4.87
N ALA A 56 11.30 9.10 4.96
CA ALA A 56 12.46 9.65 5.68
C ALA A 56 12.98 10.94 5.02
N GLN A 57 13.05 10.99 3.69
CA GLN A 57 13.42 12.21 2.96
C GLN A 57 12.45 13.36 3.23
N GLN A 58 11.15 13.07 3.27
CA GLN A 58 10.14 14.08 3.64
C GLN A 58 10.35 14.55 5.06
N GLY A 59 10.71 13.65 5.99
CA GLY A 59 11.03 14.00 7.36
C GLY A 59 12.22 14.96 7.43
N GLU A 60 13.30 14.67 6.69
CA GLU A 60 14.48 15.53 6.63
C GLU A 60 14.14 16.94 6.09
N LYS A 61 13.36 16.99 5.02
CA LYS A 61 12.92 18.26 4.46
C LYS A 61 12.11 19.07 5.45
N LEU A 62 11.17 18.45 6.15
CA LEU A 62 10.34 19.10 7.16
C LEU A 62 11.18 19.58 8.35
N GLU A 63 12.21 18.81 8.74
CA GLU A 63 13.17 19.21 9.75
C GLU A 63 13.91 20.49 9.36
N HIS A 64 14.40 20.58 8.11
CA HIS A 64 15.05 21.78 7.60
C HIS A 64 14.11 23.00 7.57
N GLU A 65 12.83 22.76 7.42
CA GLU A 65 11.80 23.80 7.47
C GLU A 65 11.36 24.15 8.90
N ASN A 66 11.99 23.55 9.91
CA ASN A 66 11.66 23.71 11.34
C ASN A 66 10.24 23.21 11.69
N ARG A 67 9.67 22.33 10.88
CA ARG A 67 8.38 21.70 11.11
C ARG A 67 8.56 20.36 11.83
N PHE A 68 9.01 20.43 13.08
CA PHE A 68 9.54 19.28 13.79
C PHE A 68 8.48 18.22 14.12
N LYS A 69 7.27 18.61 14.50
CA LYS A 69 6.21 17.63 14.81
C LYS A 69 5.80 16.82 13.58
N THR A 70 5.69 17.49 12.43
CA THR A 70 5.36 16.81 11.17
C THR A 70 6.54 15.94 10.70
N ALA A 71 7.77 16.45 10.87
CA ALA A 71 8.98 15.67 10.57
C ALA A 71 9.03 14.39 11.40
N LEU A 72 8.74 14.48 12.69
CA LEU A 72 8.72 13.32 13.59
C LEU A 72 7.71 12.26 13.11
N ALA A 73 6.51 12.70 12.71
CA ALA A 73 5.50 11.78 12.17
C ALA A 73 6.01 11.04 10.93
N LYS A 74 6.71 11.74 10.03
CA LYS A 74 7.28 11.13 8.82
C LYS A 74 8.39 10.14 9.15
N PHE A 75 9.28 10.47 10.06
CA PHE A 75 10.34 9.56 10.50
C PHE A 75 9.77 8.31 11.19
N ARG A 76 8.76 8.47 12.05
CA ARG A 76 8.10 7.34 12.72
C ARG A 76 7.42 6.41 11.71
N PHE A 77 6.76 6.97 10.73
CA PHE A 77 6.16 6.18 9.65
C PHE A 77 7.23 5.40 8.88
N ALA A 78 8.33 6.06 8.52
CA ALA A 78 9.46 5.40 7.86
C ALA A 78 10.01 4.26 8.72
N GLY A 79 10.17 4.50 10.02
CA GLY A 79 10.65 3.50 10.98
C GLY A 79 9.74 2.28 11.07
N SER A 80 8.41 2.49 11.04
CA SER A 80 7.46 1.37 11.07
C SER A 80 7.56 0.50 9.82
N LEU A 81 7.82 1.10 8.66
CA LEU A 81 8.02 0.35 7.41
C LEU A 81 9.33 -0.46 7.44
N ILE A 82 10.39 0.07 8.02
CA ILE A 82 11.65 -0.66 8.23
C ILE A 82 11.44 -1.85 9.17
N GLU A 83 10.67 -1.69 10.24
CA GLU A 83 10.33 -2.80 11.14
C GLU A 83 9.50 -3.88 10.44
N GLU A 84 8.59 -3.48 9.56
CA GLU A 84 7.84 -4.42 8.73
C GLU A 84 8.77 -5.25 7.84
N LEU A 85 9.75 -4.60 7.19
CA LEU A 85 10.76 -5.30 6.39
C LEU A 85 11.55 -6.31 7.21
N ARG A 86 11.99 -5.95 8.41
CA ARG A 86 12.75 -6.83 9.29
C ARG A 86 11.95 -8.07 9.68
N ARG A 87 10.65 -7.93 9.92
CA ARG A 87 9.79 -9.04 10.34
C ARG A 87 9.36 -9.92 9.19
N SER A 88 8.99 -9.32 8.07
CA SER A 88 8.36 -10.04 6.94
C SER A 88 9.36 -10.47 5.88
N HIS A 89 10.47 -9.76 5.74
CA HIS A 89 11.47 -9.97 4.69
C HIS A 89 12.88 -9.87 5.25
N SER A 90 13.17 -10.68 6.26
CA SER A 90 14.45 -10.64 6.99
C SER A 90 15.67 -10.88 6.10
N ASP A 91 15.51 -11.62 5.00
CA ASP A 91 16.59 -11.94 4.06
C ASP A 91 16.79 -10.88 2.98
N TRP A 92 15.89 -9.89 2.89
CA TRP A 92 15.98 -8.88 1.84
C TRP A 92 16.90 -7.74 2.26
N GLN A 93 18.04 -7.64 1.58
CA GLN A 93 19.02 -6.53 1.74
C GLN A 93 19.25 -6.10 3.20
N PRO A 94 19.59 -7.05 4.12
CA PRO A 94 19.60 -6.73 5.56
C PRO A 94 20.55 -5.61 5.94
N ALA A 95 21.71 -5.49 5.28
CA ALA A 95 22.66 -4.43 5.57
C ALA A 95 22.12 -3.03 5.25
N ILE A 96 21.43 -2.89 4.12
CA ILE A 96 20.83 -1.62 3.70
C ILE A 96 19.64 -1.27 4.60
N VAL A 97 18.82 -2.25 4.95
CA VAL A 97 17.67 -2.07 5.85
C VAL A 97 18.16 -1.61 7.22
N GLU A 98 19.22 -2.24 7.77
CA GLU A 98 19.81 -1.84 9.05
C GLU A 98 20.39 -0.44 9.00
N TYR A 99 21.12 -0.11 7.96
CA TYR A 99 21.67 1.23 7.79
C TYR A 99 20.57 2.29 7.77
N ARG A 100 19.52 2.05 6.97
CA ARG A 100 18.40 2.98 6.85
C ARG A 100 17.63 3.11 8.17
N GLY A 101 17.44 2.00 8.88
CA GLY A 101 16.81 1.99 10.19
C GLY A 101 17.54 2.84 11.21
N ARG A 102 18.87 2.76 11.24
CA ARG A 102 19.69 3.60 12.12
C ARG A 102 19.56 5.09 11.78
N LYS A 103 19.62 5.43 10.50
CA LYS A 103 19.48 6.82 10.05
C LYS A 103 18.10 7.41 10.41
N ILE A 104 17.04 6.63 10.26
CA ILE A 104 15.70 7.04 10.67
C ILE A 104 15.64 7.22 12.19
N GLY A 105 16.22 6.30 12.97
CA GLY A 105 16.29 6.41 14.43
C GLY A 105 17.03 7.66 14.90
N GLU A 106 18.16 7.98 14.26
CA GLU A 106 18.91 9.22 14.54
C GLU A 106 18.04 10.45 14.24
N GLY A 107 17.29 10.44 13.14
CA GLY A 107 16.36 11.51 12.79
C GLY A 107 15.27 11.71 13.83
N ILE A 108 14.70 10.61 14.32
CA ILE A 108 13.68 10.64 15.38
C ILE A 108 14.23 11.30 16.64
N LEU A 109 15.39 10.86 17.11
CA LEU A 109 16.02 11.41 18.33
C LEU A 109 16.35 12.89 18.17
N ARG A 110 16.91 13.27 17.05
CA ARG A 110 17.28 14.65 16.75
C ARG A 110 16.06 15.58 16.74
N VAL A 111 14.99 15.15 16.10
CA VAL A 111 13.75 15.94 16.01
C VAL A 111 13.05 16.02 17.36
N GLN A 112 13.02 14.91 18.13
CA GLN A 112 12.47 14.93 19.49
C GLN A 112 13.20 15.93 20.38
N GLU A 113 14.52 15.99 20.28
CA GLU A 113 15.30 16.98 21.02
C GLU A 113 14.93 18.42 20.63
N ARG A 114 14.73 18.67 19.32
CA ARG A 114 14.29 19.98 18.84
C ARG A 114 12.92 20.37 19.39
N ILE A 115 11.99 19.43 19.42
CA ILE A 115 10.65 19.66 19.98
C ILE A 115 10.75 19.99 21.48
N SER A 116 11.56 19.25 22.22
CA SER A 116 11.76 19.51 23.66
C SER A 116 12.30 20.91 23.90
N ARG A 117 13.29 21.34 23.14
CA ARG A 117 13.85 22.70 23.24
C ARG A 117 12.82 23.77 22.94
N GLN A 118 11.98 23.58 21.93
CA GLN A 118 10.91 24.53 21.62
C GLN A 118 9.91 24.66 22.77
N ASN A 119 9.56 23.53 23.39
CA ASN A 119 8.64 23.53 24.53
C ASN A 119 9.22 24.23 25.78
N GLU A 120 10.53 24.15 25.99
CA GLU A 120 11.21 24.84 27.07
C GLU A 120 11.22 26.36 26.88
N LEU A 121 11.27 26.83 25.64
CA LEU A 121 11.30 28.25 25.31
C LEU A 121 9.92 28.92 25.36
N THR A 122 8.86 28.16 25.36
CA THR A 122 7.48 28.66 25.46
C THR A 122 6.92 28.44 26.85
#